data_0727e1b388cc7b740d0f48493a89627e
#
_entry.id   0727e1b388cc7b740d0f48493a89627e
#
_cell.length_a   1.000
_cell.length_b   1.000
_cell.length_c   1.000
_cell.angle_alpha   90.00
_cell.angle_beta   90.00
_cell.angle_gamma   90.00
#
_symmetry.space_group_name_H-M   'P 1'
#
loop_
_entity.id
_entity.type
_entity.pdbx_description
1 polymer ?
#
loop_
_entity_poly.entity_id
_entity_poly.type
_entity_poly.pdbx_seq_one_letter_code
_entity_poly.pdbx_strand_id
1 'polypeptide(L)'
;MEIISHRGYWECDEEKNSEIAFLRSFKLGFGTETDLRDSGGRIVISHDIPRGDELSLMDFFFIYQQSGCAGTLALNIKADGLQKEVIHQLHSFGIQNYFLFDMSVPDCLASLNHGLECFARFSEFEPKSALWDKCQGVWYDSFSETELDLDLINTVINEGKRICIVSPELHKRNNLPLWENLLNLNADTLKSDKLILCTDIPEAARDFFNGK
;
A
#
# COMPACT_ATOMS: atom_id res chain seq x y z
N MET A 1 4.62 9.15 10.75
CA MET A 1 3.83 8.09 10.10
C MET A 1 3.13 8.67 8.88
N GLU A 2 3.24 8.01 7.74
CA GLU A 2 2.50 8.33 6.53
C GLU A 2 1.14 7.62 6.54
N ILE A 3 0.10 8.24 5.97
CA ILE A 3 -1.23 7.63 5.83
C ILE A 3 -1.53 7.52 4.33
N ILE A 4 -1.93 6.33 3.90
CA ILE A 4 -2.40 6.06 2.55
C ILE A 4 -3.83 5.55 2.57
N SER A 5 -4.62 5.90 1.56
CA SER A 5 -5.97 5.37 1.38
C SER A 5 -5.93 3.96 0.80
N HIS A 6 -6.92 3.14 1.09
CA HIS A 6 -7.12 1.83 0.48
C HIS A 6 -8.08 1.95 -0.72
N ARG A 7 -7.58 1.64 -1.93
CA ARG A 7 -8.31 1.76 -3.21
C ARG A 7 -8.83 3.17 -3.50
N GLY A 8 -8.02 4.21 -3.18
CA GLY A 8 -8.43 5.60 -3.18
C GLY A 8 -9.21 6.01 -1.92
N TYR A 9 -9.56 7.29 -1.81
CA TYR A 9 -10.45 7.76 -0.74
C TYR A 9 -11.89 7.82 -1.27
N TRP A 10 -12.59 6.71 -1.12
CA TRP A 10 -13.95 6.48 -1.60
C TRP A 10 -14.99 6.84 -0.53
N GLU A 11 -16.20 7.22 -0.96
CA GLU A 11 -17.35 7.50 -0.09
C GLU A 11 -18.40 6.38 -0.14
N CYS A 12 -18.39 5.57 -1.22
CA CYS A 12 -19.21 4.37 -1.36
C CYS A 12 -18.41 3.26 -2.05
N ASP A 13 -18.84 2.02 -1.88
CA ASP A 13 -18.10 0.84 -2.37
C ASP A 13 -17.84 0.86 -3.91
N GLU A 14 -18.72 1.49 -4.67
CA GLU A 14 -18.64 1.62 -6.13
C GLU A 14 -17.52 2.57 -6.59
N GLU A 15 -17.06 3.46 -5.71
CA GLU A 15 -15.96 4.38 -6.00
C GLU A 15 -14.57 3.74 -5.81
N LYS A 16 -14.46 2.58 -5.17
CA LYS A 16 -13.17 1.90 -4.96
C LYS A 16 -12.43 1.70 -6.27
N ASN A 17 -11.13 2.02 -6.28
CA ASN A 17 -10.29 1.91 -7.47
C ASN A 17 -10.77 2.80 -8.65
N SER A 18 -11.49 3.88 -8.38
CA SER A 18 -11.97 4.82 -9.38
C SER A 18 -11.15 6.12 -9.41
N GLU A 19 -11.21 6.82 -10.54
CA GLU A 19 -10.60 8.13 -10.73
C GLU A 19 -11.00 9.12 -9.63
N ILE A 20 -12.29 9.18 -9.26
CA ILE A 20 -12.78 10.14 -8.26
C ILE A 20 -12.19 9.88 -6.88
N ALA A 21 -12.05 8.60 -6.49
CA ALA A 21 -11.47 8.23 -5.21
C ALA A 21 -9.96 8.54 -5.16
N PHE A 22 -9.24 8.32 -6.25
CA PHE A 22 -7.82 8.69 -6.37
C PHE A 22 -7.61 10.20 -6.33
N LEU A 23 -8.38 10.97 -7.09
CA LEU A 23 -8.31 12.43 -7.09
C LEU A 23 -8.58 13.00 -5.69
N ARG A 24 -9.56 12.44 -4.97
CA ARG A 24 -9.89 12.86 -3.59
C ARG A 24 -8.73 12.55 -2.65
N SER A 25 -8.14 11.37 -2.73
CA SER A 25 -6.99 10.97 -1.93
C SER A 25 -5.80 11.92 -2.15
N PHE A 26 -5.40 12.09 -3.40
CA PHE A 26 -4.23 12.89 -3.77
C PHE A 26 -4.40 14.37 -3.45
N LYS A 27 -5.60 14.93 -3.63
CA LYS A 27 -5.92 16.33 -3.29
C LYS A 27 -5.74 16.60 -1.78
N LEU A 28 -5.98 15.61 -0.94
CA LEU A 28 -5.80 15.70 0.51
C LEU A 28 -4.37 15.37 0.96
N GLY A 29 -3.49 15.04 0.01
CA GLY A 29 -2.08 14.72 0.25
C GLY A 29 -1.84 13.28 0.70
N PHE A 30 -2.84 12.39 0.63
CA PHE A 30 -2.66 10.98 0.93
C PHE A 30 -2.12 10.23 -0.29
N GLY A 31 -1.19 9.29 -0.05
CA GLY A 31 -0.89 8.23 -1.00
C GLY A 31 -2.09 7.27 -1.13
N THR A 32 -1.91 6.21 -1.89
CA THR A 32 -2.98 5.20 -2.03
C THR A 32 -2.44 3.81 -2.26
N GLU A 33 -3.17 2.84 -1.76
CA GLU A 33 -3.09 1.46 -2.23
C GLU A 33 -4.05 1.28 -3.42
N THR A 34 -3.66 0.44 -4.38
CA THR A 34 -4.51 0.06 -5.52
C THR A 34 -4.10 -1.28 -6.11
N ASP A 35 -5.02 -1.93 -6.82
CA ASP A 35 -4.90 -3.29 -7.34
C ASP A 35 -4.52 -3.30 -8.82
N LEU A 36 -3.40 -3.96 -9.18
CA LEU A 36 -2.91 -4.09 -10.56
C LEU A 36 -3.22 -5.47 -11.13
N ARG A 37 -3.91 -5.50 -12.26
CA ARG A 37 -4.28 -6.73 -12.95
C ARG A 37 -4.11 -6.59 -14.47
N ASP A 38 -3.87 -7.71 -15.13
CA ASP A 38 -3.81 -7.78 -16.58
C ASP A 38 -5.21 -7.84 -17.22
N SER A 39 -5.40 -7.14 -18.32
CA SER A 39 -6.61 -7.18 -19.13
C SER A 39 -6.30 -6.85 -20.59
N GLY A 40 -6.51 -7.81 -21.51
CA GLY A 40 -6.33 -7.57 -22.93
C GLY A 40 -4.96 -7.03 -23.35
N GLY A 41 -3.89 -7.45 -22.67
CA GLY A 41 -2.51 -7.01 -22.93
C GLY A 41 -2.15 -5.65 -22.31
N ARG A 42 -2.97 -5.11 -21.42
CA ARG A 42 -2.74 -3.88 -20.66
C ARG A 42 -2.82 -4.17 -19.16
N ILE A 43 -2.24 -3.30 -18.35
CA ILE A 43 -2.45 -3.30 -16.90
C ILE A 43 -3.60 -2.35 -16.58
N VAL A 44 -4.55 -2.84 -15.81
CA VAL A 44 -5.72 -2.10 -15.35
C VAL A 44 -5.79 -2.10 -13.82
N ILE A 45 -6.53 -1.16 -13.27
CA ILE A 45 -6.81 -1.04 -11.85
C ILE A 45 -8.06 -1.87 -11.54
N SER A 46 -7.87 -3.05 -10.95
CA SER A 46 -8.99 -3.93 -10.61
C SER A 46 -8.62 -4.94 -9.53
N HIS A 47 -9.43 -5.02 -8.48
CA HIS A 47 -9.31 -6.08 -7.48
C HIS A 47 -9.80 -7.44 -8.03
N ASP A 48 -10.94 -7.43 -8.69
CA ASP A 48 -11.59 -8.62 -9.25
C ASP A 48 -11.18 -8.84 -10.72
N ILE A 49 -11.74 -9.88 -11.34
CA ILE A 49 -11.53 -10.14 -12.76
C ILE A 49 -12.05 -8.96 -13.56
N PRO A 50 -11.22 -8.35 -14.42
CA PRO A 50 -11.60 -7.17 -15.20
C PRO A 50 -12.80 -7.41 -16.13
N ARG A 51 -13.65 -6.39 -16.27
CA ARG A 51 -14.85 -6.42 -17.12
C ARG A 51 -14.66 -5.64 -18.44
N GLY A 52 -13.61 -4.78 -18.51
CA GLY A 52 -13.23 -4.07 -19.73
C GLY A 52 -13.41 -2.55 -19.68
N ASP A 53 -13.92 -2.03 -18.57
CA ASP A 53 -14.18 -0.59 -18.34
C ASP A 53 -13.30 0.00 -17.20
N GLU A 54 -12.33 -0.79 -16.71
CA GLU A 54 -11.45 -0.36 -15.63
C GLU A 54 -10.47 0.73 -16.09
N LEU A 55 -10.10 1.57 -15.15
CA LEU A 55 -9.03 2.56 -15.31
C LEU A 55 -7.71 1.86 -15.69
N SER A 56 -6.99 2.36 -16.68
CA SER A 56 -5.67 1.80 -17.00
C SER A 56 -4.62 2.26 -15.98
N LEU A 57 -3.53 1.49 -15.82
CA LEU A 57 -2.38 1.90 -15.01
C LEU A 57 -1.79 3.23 -15.49
N MET A 58 -1.78 3.44 -16.81
CA MET A 58 -1.31 4.68 -17.42
C MET A 58 -2.15 5.89 -16.98
N ASP A 59 -3.47 5.76 -17.00
CA ASP A 59 -4.38 6.84 -16.58
C ASP A 59 -4.25 7.09 -15.07
N PHE A 60 -4.12 6.03 -14.27
CA PHE A 60 -3.87 6.15 -12.83
C PHE A 60 -2.58 6.93 -12.53
N PHE A 61 -1.47 6.59 -13.19
CA PHE A 61 -0.21 7.30 -13.00
C PHE A 61 -0.26 8.73 -13.53
N PHE A 62 -1.01 8.99 -14.61
CA PHE A 62 -1.26 10.33 -15.08
C PHE A 62 -2.03 11.17 -14.05
N ILE A 63 -3.09 10.62 -13.45
CA ILE A 63 -3.85 11.29 -12.36
C ILE A 63 -2.92 11.62 -11.19
N TYR A 64 -2.11 10.64 -10.74
CA TYR A 64 -1.16 10.85 -9.65
C TYR A 64 -0.17 11.98 -9.98
N GLN A 65 0.47 11.93 -11.14
CA GLN A 65 1.44 12.95 -11.58
C GLN A 65 0.79 14.35 -11.68
N GLN A 66 -0.40 14.46 -12.27
CA GLN A 66 -1.10 15.74 -12.41
C GLN A 66 -1.56 16.32 -11.08
N SER A 67 -1.82 15.49 -10.08
CA SER A 67 -2.22 15.95 -8.76
C SER A 67 -1.08 16.65 -7.99
N GLY A 68 0.18 16.41 -8.37
CA GLY A 68 1.35 16.87 -7.63
C GLY A 68 1.53 16.18 -6.26
N CYS A 69 0.76 15.12 -5.99
CA CYS A 69 0.89 14.34 -4.77
C CYS A 69 2.25 13.62 -4.73
N ALA A 70 2.89 13.59 -3.57
CA ALA A 70 4.13 12.86 -3.34
C ALA A 70 3.96 11.64 -2.41
N GLY A 71 2.71 11.33 -2.03
CA GLY A 71 2.38 10.20 -1.15
C GLY A 71 2.69 8.85 -1.80
N THR A 72 2.93 7.85 -0.97
CA THR A 72 3.31 6.50 -1.41
C THR A 72 2.22 5.81 -2.21
N LEU A 73 2.60 5.16 -3.31
CA LEU A 73 1.74 4.23 -4.07
C LEU A 73 2.04 2.79 -3.66
N ALA A 74 1.10 2.15 -2.97
CA ALA A 74 1.15 0.72 -2.65
C ALA A 74 0.44 -0.05 -3.76
N LEU A 75 1.21 -0.75 -4.60
CA LEU A 75 0.72 -1.41 -5.81
C LEU A 75 0.55 -2.91 -5.56
N ASN A 76 -0.69 -3.32 -5.33
CA ASN A 76 -1.08 -4.70 -5.08
C ASN A 76 -1.09 -5.50 -6.38
N ILE A 77 -0.27 -6.52 -6.49
CA ILE A 77 -0.13 -7.32 -7.70
C ILE A 77 -1.12 -8.48 -7.69
N LYS A 78 -2.13 -8.40 -8.55
CA LYS A 78 -3.20 -9.41 -8.68
C LYS A 78 -3.00 -10.39 -9.84
N ALA A 79 -1.91 -10.24 -10.62
CA ALA A 79 -1.55 -11.16 -11.70
C ALA A 79 -0.03 -11.22 -11.86
N ASP A 80 0.52 -12.39 -12.12
CA ASP A 80 1.95 -12.59 -12.35
C ASP A 80 2.38 -12.03 -13.73
N GLY A 81 3.65 -11.62 -13.85
CA GLY A 81 4.26 -11.26 -15.14
C GLY A 81 4.13 -9.79 -15.54
N LEU A 82 3.73 -8.89 -14.64
CA LEU A 82 3.49 -7.47 -14.94
C LEU A 82 4.77 -6.61 -14.92
N GLN A 83 5.92 -7.13 -14.46
CA GLN A 83 7.11 -6.36 -14.10
C GLN A 83 7.60 -5.40 -15.19
N LYS A 84 7.71 -5.88 -16.44
CA LYS A 84 8.25 -5.08 -17.54
C LYS A 84 7.41 -3.85 -17.84
N GLU A 85 6.09 -4.01 -17.84
CA GLU A 85 5.17 -2.93 -18.11
C GLU A 85 5.07 -1.97 -16.93
N VAL A 86 5.05 -2.49 -15.69
CA VAL A 86 5.08 -1.66 -14.47
C VAL A 86 6.33 -0.78 -14.45
N ILE A 87 7.52 -1.34 -14.68
CA ILE A 87 8.78 -0.58 -14.74
C ILE A 87 8.72 0.50 -15.82
N HIS A 88 8.28 0.11 -17.03
CA HIS A 88 8.19 1.06 -18.15
C HIS A 88 7.32 2.26 -17.79
N GLN A 89 6.16 2.03 -17.20
CA GLN A 89 5.24 3.10 -16.82
C GLN A 89 5.75 3.93 -15.64
N LEU A 90 6.28 3.30 -14.57
CA LEU A 90 6.90 4.01 -13.45
C LEU A 90 7.98 5.00 -13.92
N HIS A 91 8.86 4.55 -14.82
CA HIS A 91 9.90 5.40 -15.40
C HIS A 91 9.33 6.52 -16.27
N SER A 92 8.33 6.22 -17.10
CA SER A 92 7.70 7.18 -18.01
C SER A 92 7.02 8.34 -17.26
N PHE A 93 6.45 8.07 -16.10
CA PHE A 93 5.81 9.06 -15.23
C PHE A 93 6.73 9.61 -14.14
N GLY A 94 7.98 9.12 -14.04
CA GLY A 94 8.94 9.57 -13.03
C GLY A 94 8.55 9.22 -11.59
N ILE A 95 7.78 8.16 -11.40
CA ILE A 95 7.27 7.73 -10.08
C ILE A 95 8.37 6.98 -9.35
N GLN A 96 8.73 7.44 -8.15
CA GLN A 96 9.78 6.87 -7.32
C GLN A 96 9.26 6.41 -5.94
N ASN A 97 8.18 7.01 -5.44
CA ASN A 97 7.62 6.65 -4.14
C ASN A 97 6.50 5.61 -4.27
N TYR A 98 6.91 4.36 -4.41
CA TYR A 98 6.00 3.21 -4.56
C TYR A 98 6.58 1.97 -3.88
N PHE A 99 5.77 0.93 -3.77
CA PHE A 99 6.20 -0.46 -3.56
C PHE A 99 5.18 -1.43 -4.14
N LEU A 100 5.66 -2.63 -4.52
CA LEU A 100 4.83 -3.76 -4.95
C LEU A 100 4.65 -4.73 -3.81
N PHE A 101 3.50 -5.35 -3.70
CA PHE A 101 3.23 -6.37 -2.70
C PHE A 101 2.20 -7.39 -3.18
N ASP A 102 1.97 -8.43 -2.41
CA ASP A 102 0.92 -9.46 -2.59
C ASP A 102 1.15 -10.44 -3.74
N MET A 103 2.29 -10.38 -4.42
CA MET A 103 2.62 -11.29 -5.51
C MET A 103 3.03 -12.68 -5.02
N SER A 104 2.94 -13.67 -5.91
CA SER A 104 3.51 -15.00 -5.69
C SER A 104 5.02 -14.94 -5.45
N VAL A 105 5.60 -15.95 -4.80
CA VAL A 105 7.05 -16.01 -4.57
C VAL A 105 7.87 -15.92 -5.87
N PRO A 106 7.53 -16.65 -6.96
CA PRO A 106 8.24 -16.52 -8.24
C PRO A 106 8.16 -15.10 -8.81
N ASP A 107 6.99 -14.46 -8.72
CA ASP A 107 6.77 -13.12 -9.26
C ASP A 107 7.48 -12.03 -8.43
N CYS A 108 7.52 -12.20 -7.11
CA CYS A 108 8.32 -11.34 -6.22
C CYS A 108 9.83 -11.43 -6.56
N LEU A 109 10.35 -12.63 -6.77
CA LEU A 109 11.75 -12.81 -7.19
C LEU A 109 12.04 -12.15 -8.54
N ALA A 110 11.11 -12.26 -9.50
CA ALA A 110 11.24 -11.60 -10.80
C ALA A 110 11.24 -10.07 -10.63
N SER A 111 10.32 -9.52 -9.81
CA SER A 111 10.24 -8.09 -9.52
C SER A 111 11.52 -7.55 -8.87
N LEU A 112 12.05 -8.26 -7.86
CA LEU A 112 13.31 -7.91 -7.20
C LEU A 112 14.50 -7.95 -8.17
N ASN A 113 14.57 -8.95 -9.07
CA ASN A 113 15.62 -9.05 -10.08
C ASN A 113 15.56 -7.91 -11.12
N HIS A 114 14.41 -7.31 -11.31
CA HIS A 114 14.22 -6.12 -12.14
C HIS A 114 14.45 -4.81 -11.38
N GLY A 115 14.81 -4.85 -10.08
CA GLY A 115 15.10 -3.68 -9.27
C GLY A 115 13.84 -2.93 -8.78
N LEU A 116 12.68 -3.57 -8.82
CA LEU A 116 11.44 -3.00 -8.26
C LEU A 116 11.46 -3.06 -6.73
N GLU A 117 10.92 -2.04 -6.08
CA GLU A 117 10.72 -2.05 -4.63
C GLU A 117 9.57 -3.00 -4.27
N CYS A 118 9.87 -4.02 -3.47
CA CYS A 118 8.92 -5.02 -3.05
C CYS A 118 8.79 -5.06 -1.53
N PHE A 119 7.57 -5.26 -1.04
CA PHE A 119 7.30 -5.51 0.38
C PHE A 119 6.95 -6.98 0.59
N ALA A 120 7.54 -7.58 1.62
CA ALA A 120 7.20 -8.92 2.05
C ALA A 120 5.90 -8.87 2.86
N ARG A 121 5.00 -9.84 2.64
CA ARG A 121 3.81 -9.98 3.49
C ARG A 121 4.18 -10.54 4.84
N PHE A 122 3.44 -10.11 5.84
CA PHE A 122 3.50 -10.63 7.20
C PHE A 122 2.11 -10.59 7.84
N SER A 123 1.72 -11.67 8.46
CA SER A 123 0.46 -11.79 9.21
C SER A 123 0.58 -12.93 10.24
N GLU A 124 -0.46 -13.13 11.05
CA GLU A 124 -0.59 -14.30 11.91
C GLU A 124 -0.67 -15.64 11.13
N PHE A 125 -1.03 -15.58 9.84
CA PHE A 125 -1.11 -16.75 8.95
C PHE A 125 0.12 -16.88 8.03
N GLU A 126 0.87 -15.81 7.83
CA GLU A 126 2.05 -15.78 6.98
C GLU A 126 3.25 -15.19 7.74
N PRO A 127 4.04 -16.04 8.39
CA PRO A 127 5.20 -15.59 9.16
C PRO A 127 6.33 -15.07 8.24
N LYS A 128 7.37 -14.52 8.84
CA LYS A 128 8.56 -14.00 8.14
C LYS A 128 9.04 -14.96 7.04
N SER A 129 8.92 -14.54 5.79
CA SER A 129 9.28 -15.34 4.62
C SER A 129 10.79 -15.33 4.36
N ALA A 130 11.29 -16.28 3.54
CA ALA A 130 12.68 -16.30 3.09
C ALA A 130 13.06 -15.09 2.20
N LEU A 131 12.09 -14.33 1.71
CA LEU A 131 12.30 -13.11 0.92
C LEU A 131 12.39 -11.84 1.79
N TRP A 132 12.14 -11.95 3.07
CA TRP A 132 12.14 -10.82 4.00
C TRP A 132 13.36 -9.91 3.88
N ASP A 133 14.54 -10.53 3.85
CA ASP A 133 15.80 -9.78 3.82
C ASP A 133 16.08 -9.13 2.45
N LYS A 134 15.43 -9.62 1.39
CA LYS A 134 15.55 -9.09 0.02
C LYS A 134 14.57 -7.95 -0.25
N CYS A 135 13.44 -7.91 0.46
CA CYS A 135 12.42 -6.88 0.30
C CYS A 135 12.84 -5.59 1.02
N GLN A 136 12.43 -4.46 0.47
CA GLN A 136 12.70 -3.12 1.01
C GLN A 136 11.76 -2.74 2.14
N GLY A 137 10.69 -3.52 2.33
CA GLY A 137 9.73 -3.29 3.40
C GLY A 137 8.83 -4.47 3.67
N VAL A 138 7.85 -4.22 4.53
CA VAL A 138 6.88 -5.20 5.02
C VAL A 138 5.45 -4.67 4.84
N TRP A 139 4.58 -5.48 4.29
CA TRP A 139 3.13 -5.32 4.34
C TRP A 139 2.60 -6.16 5.50
N TYR A 140 2.26 -5.48 6.62
CA TYR A 140 1.80 -6.13 7.84
C TYR A 140 0.28 -6.08 7.91
N ASP A 141 -0.34 -7.22 7.61
CA ASP A 141 -1.79 -7.39 7.58
C ASP A 141 -2.23 -8.33 8.71
N SER A 142 -3.01 -7.81 9.65
CA SER A 142 -3.56 -8.61 10.76
C SER A 142 -5.04 -8.88 10.51
N PHE A 143 -5.39 -10.13 10.23
CA PHE A 143 -6.76 -10.54 9.89
C PHE A 143 -7.67 -10.69 11.12
N SER A 144 -7.13 -11.05 12.27
CA SER A 144 -7.90 -11.37 13.46
C SER A 144 -7.42 -10.68 14.74
N GLU A 145 -6.14 -10.36 14.84
CA GLU A 145 -5.55 -9.78 16.05
C GLU A 145 -5.76 -8.27 16.11
N THR A 146 -5.85 -7.74 17.31
CA THR A 146 -5.99 -6.29 17.58
C THR A 146 -4.69 -5.66 18.09
N GLU A 147 -3.75 -6.49 18.52
CA GLU A 147 -2.43 -6.06 18.98
C GLU A 147 -1.37 -6.48 17.98
N LEU A 148 -0.57 -5.51 17.55
CA LEU A 148 0.55 -5.73 16.64
C LEU A 148 1.82 -6.02 17.43
N ASP A 149 2.74 -6.74 16.82
CA ASP A 149 4.11 -6.90 17.33
C ASP A 149 4.89 -5.58 17.17
N LEU A 150 4.84 -4.74 18.22
CA LEU A 150 5.50 -3.43 18.21
C LEU A 150 7.04 -3.56 18.18
N ASP A 151 7.60 -4.62 18.71
CA ASP A 151 9.04 -4.87 18.65
C ASP A 151 9.48 -5.21 17.23
N LEU A 152 8.68 -5.97 16.50
CA LEU A 152 8.88 -6.20 15.08
C LEU A 152 8.85 -4.89 14.28
N ILE A 153 7.84 -4.02 14.51
CA ILE A 153 7.73 -2.72 13.83
C ILE A 153 8.96 -1.86 14.10
N ASN A 154 9.38 -1.75 15.36
CA ASN A 154 10.59 -1.01 15.74
C ASN A 154 11.84 -1.59 15.06
N THR A 155 11.97 -2.92 15.01
CA THR A 155 13.10 -3.61 14.38
C THR A 155 13.18 -3.32 12.88
N VAL A 156 12.06 -3.46 12.15
CA VAL A 156 11.99 -3.21 10.71
C VAL A 156 12.42 -1.77 10.38
N ILE A 157 11.92 -0.80 11.13
CA ILE A 157 12.26 0.62 10.92
C ILE A 157 13.73 0.90 11.25
N ASN A 158 14.26 0.32 12.34
CA ASN A 158 15.66 0.46 12.73
C ASN A 158 16.63 -0.19 11.73
N GLU A 159 16.21 -1.25 11.05
CA GLU A 159 16.94 -1.85 9.92
C GLU A 159 16.92 -0.97 8.65
N GLY A 160 16.24 0.16 8.68
CA GLY A 160 16.12 1.08 7.55
C GLY A 160 15.02 0.74 6.56
N LYS A 161 14.25 -0.30 6.80
CA LYS A 161 13.12 -0.74 5.96
C LYS A 161 11.85 0.04 6.25
N ARG A 162 10.94 0.04 5.29
CA ARG A 162 9.58 0.59 5.43
C ARG A 162 8.63 -0.48 5.94
N ILE A 163 7.56 -0.08 6.63
CA ILE A 163 6.49 -1.00 7.02
C ILE A 163 5.13 -0.34 6.79
N CYS A 164 4.24 -1.03 6.11
CA CYS A 164 2.87 -0.61 5.90
C CYS A 164 1.94 -1.48 6.74
N ILE A 165 1.25 -0.86 7.69
CA ILE A 165 0.27 -1.51 8.56
C ILE A 165 -1.10 -1.42 7.91
N VAL A 166 -1.81 -2.54 7.86
CA VAL A 166 -3.19 -2.60 7.39
C VAL A 166 -4.14 -2.29 8.54
N SER A 167 -4.98 -1.30 8.35
CA SER A 167 -5.96 -0.91 9.36
C SER A 167 -7.14 -1.90 9.38
N PRO A 168 -7.64 -2.28 10.58
CA PRO A 168 -8.63 -3.39 10.72
C PRO A 168 -9.96 -3.18 10.01
N GLU A 169 -10.38 -1.94 9.72
CA GLU A 169 -11.63 -1.70 9.01
C GLU A 169 -11.61 -2.23 7.56
N LEU A 170 -10.42 -2.43 6.95
CA LEU A 170 -10.30 -3.12 5.66
C LEU A 170 -10.89 -4.55 5.74
N HIS A 171 -10.83 -5.16 6.93
CA HIS A 171 -11.43 -6.45 7.26
C HIS A 171 -12.78 -6.33 8.00
N LYS A 172 -13.44 -5.14 7.91
CA LYS A 172 -14.74 -4.85 8.59
C LYS A 172 -14.67 -5.00 10.11
N ARG A 173 -13.51 -4.72 10.71
CA ARG A 173 -13.26 -4.77 12.16
C ARG A 173 -13.09 -3.36 12.71
N ASN A 174 -13.20 -3.22 14.03
CA ASN A 174 -12.95 -1.96 14.70
C ASN A 174 -11.47 -1.59 14.66
N ASN A 175 -11.15 -0.40 14.14
CA ASN A 175 -9.79 0.11 13.98
C ASN A 175 -9.17 0.66 15.29
N LEU A 176 -9.99 1.16 16.22
CA LEU A 176 -9.51 1.88 17.40
C LEU A 176 -8.52 1.08 18.27
N PRO A 177 -8.74 -0.22 18.58
CA PRO A 177 -7.79 -0.95 19.41
C PRO A 177 -6.39 -1.04 18.78
N LEU A 178 -6.30 -1.26 17.46
CA LEU A 178 -5.02 -1.29 16.76
C LEU A 178 -4.38 0.10 16.70
N TRP A 179 -5.14 1.14 16.45
CA TRP A 179 -4.63 2.52 16.43
C TRP A 179 -4.11 2.95 17.81
N GLU A 180 -4.80 2.59 18.90
CA GLU A 180 -4.33 2.81 20.28
C GLU A 180 -3.08 2.00 20.60
N ASN A 181 -2.98 0.75 20.09
CA ASN A 181 -1.78 -0.06 20.23
C ASN A 181 -0.58 0.59 19.53
N LEU A 182 -0.75 1.16 18.33
CA LEU A 182 0.32 1.87 17.61
C LEU A 182 0.85 3.10 18.37
N LEU A 183 0.04 3.75 19.19
CA LEU A 183 0.51 4.88 20.03
C LEU A 183 1.53 4.47 21.09
N ASN A 184 1.68 3.17 21.39
CA ASN A 184 2.70 2.65 22.29
C ASN A 184 4.07 2.45 21.62
N LEU A 185 4.18 2.68 20.30
CA LEU A 185 5.47 2.75 19.62
C LEU A 185 6.33 3.87 20.20
N ASN A 186 7.65 3.73 20.16
CA ASN A 186 8.51 4.84 20.52
C ASN A 186 8.26 6.05 19.58
N ALA A 187 8.50 7.27 20.08
CA ALA A 187 8.17 8.50 19.40
C ALA A 187 8.88 8.67 18.03
N ASP A 188 10.10 8.14 17.92
CA ASP A 188 10.87 8.23 16.66
C ASP A 188 10.28 7.29 15.61
N THR A 189 9.91 6.06 16.00
CA THR A 189 9.20 5.12 15.12
C THR A 189 7.84 5.66 14.69
N LEU A 190 7.04 6.16 15.64
CA LEU A 190 5.70 6.67 15.34
C LEU A 190 5.73 7.87 14.37
N LYS A 191 6.76 8.71 14.43
CA LYS A 191 6.94 9.87 13.55
C LYS A 191 7.72 9.56 12.27
N SER A 192 8.22 8.33 12.13
CA SER A 192 9.00 7.94 10.95
C SER A 192 8.16 7.98 9.68
N ASP A 193 8.73 8.47 8.59
CA ASP A 193 8.18 8.37 7.22
C ASP A 193 8.21 6.94 6.66
N LYS A 194 8.96 6.04 7.33
CA LYS A 194 9.00 4.61 7.01
C LYS A 194 7.83 3.82 7.58
N LEU A 195 7.10 4.37 8.55
CA LEU A 195 5.85 3.79 9.06
C LEU A 195 4.68 4.32 8.25
N ILE A 196 3.94 3.41 7.62
CA ILE A 196 2.79 3.72 6.77
C ILE A 196 1.56 3.04 7.36
N LEU A 197 0.42 3.71 7.35
CA LEU A 197 -0.89 3.13 7.67
C LEU A 197 -1.77 3.15 6.42
N CYS A 198 -2.23 1.98 5.98
CA CYS A 198 -3.22 1.83 4.92
C CYS A 198 -4.62 1.72 5.53
N THR A 199 -5.54 2.61 5.15
CA THR A 199 -6.86 2.74 5.80
C THR A 199 -7.96 3.16 4.81
N ASP A 200 -9.20 2.73 5.07
CA ASP A 200 -10.41 3.18 4.35
C ASP A 200 -10.85 4.59 4.79
N ILE A 201 -10.35 5.08 5.94
CA ILE A 201 -10.78 6.35 6.57
C ILE A 201 -9.59 7.27 6.85
N PRO A 202 -8.85 7.73 5.80
CA PRO A 202 -7.57 8.40 5.95
C PRO A 202 -7.63 9.73 6.71
N GLU A 203 -8.72 10.50 6.60
CA GLU A 203 -8.88 11.74 7.37
C GLU A 203 -9.06 11.46 8.86
N ALA A 204 -9.89 10.48 9.22
CA ALA A 204 -10.07 10.07 10.62
C ALA A 204 -8.75 9.55 11.23
N ALA A 205 -7.97 8.78 10.45
CA ALA A 205 -6.64 8.32 10.88
C ALA A 205 -5.69 9.51 11.11
N ARG A 206 -5.63 10.45 10.15
CA ARG A 206 -4.83 11.67 10.28
C ARG A 206 -5.19 12.46 11.54
N ASP A 207 -6.47 12.66 11.79
CA ASP A 207 -6.95 13.41 12.96
C ASP A 207 -6.62 12.69 14.27
N PHE A 208 -6.77 11.36 14.30
CA PHE A 208 -6.44 10.54 15.46
C PHE A 208 -4.96 10.63 15.83
N PHE A 209 -4.05 10.49 14.87
CA PHE A 209 -2.61 10.46 15.13
C PHE A 209 -1.99 11.85 15.28
N ASN A 210 -2.57 12.91 14.68
CA ASN A 210 -2.09 14.29 14.85
C ASN A 210 -2.61 14.94 16.14
N GLY A 211 -3.68 14.44 16.73
CA GLY A 211 -4.27 14.94 17.98
C GLY A 211 -3.59 14.40 19.26
N LYS A 212 -2.59 13.56 19.12
CA LYS A 212 -1.82 12.90 20.21
C LYS A 212 -0.35 13.32 20.16
#